data_694c27b316d1ba4cd0f110df1e12e270
#
_entry.id   694c27b316d1ba4cd0f110df1e12e270
#
_cell.length_a   1.000
_cell.length_b   1.000
_cell.length_c   1.000
_cell.angle_alpha   90.00
_cell.angle_beta   90.00
_cell.angle_gamma   90.00
#
_symmetry.space_group_name_H-M   'P 1'
#
loop_
_entity.id
_entity.type
_entity.pdbx_description
1 polymer ?
#
loop_
_entity_poly.entity_id
_entity_poly.type
_entity_poly.pdbx_seq_one_letter_code
_entity_poly.pdbx_strand_id
1 'polypeptide(L)'
;MSTSQPDTKQRILTIAGELFARQGYTGTTIADIASELGTTTAALYYHFPSKAAILGGLLAGPLAAYTRLLGSLDSGQATPEDLLGAIIDLCVESRELASILDRDPAALAMIDEQLPRSSAEITAQTVAALAGPAPDRAALIRANAALAVAKAATLAAMRLGGGKLEAADRAEVLAIAMRALKG
;
A
#
# COMPACT_ATOMS: atom_id res chain seq x y z
N MET A 1 0.39 4.01 -32.61
CA MET A 1 0.64 3.70 -31.18
C MET A 1 0.06 4.86 -30.40
N SER A 2 -1.17 4.69 -29.89
CA SER A 2 -1.90 5.75 -29.18
C SER A 2 -1.41 5.72 -27.73
N THR A 3 -0.55 6.65 -27.34
CA THR A 3 -0.25 6.93 -25.93
C THR A 3 -1.49 7.60 -25.36
N SER A 4 -2.36 6.83 -24.67
CA SER A 4 -3.46 7.41 -23.92
C SER A 4 -2.86 8.36 -22.88
N GLN A 5 -3.16 9.66 -23.01
CA GLN A 5 -2.85 10.61 -21.95
C GLN A 5 -3.49 10.09 -20.65
N PRO A 6 -2.75 10.11 -19.54
CA PRO A 6 -3.33 9.70 -18.26
C PRO A 6 -4.57 10.55 -17.98
N ASP A 7 -5.65 9.88 -17.58
CA ASP A 7 -6.91 10.54 -17.20
C ASP A 7 -6.60 11.71 -16.27
N THR A 8 -7.27 12.84 -16.45
CA THR A 8 -7.09 14.05 -15.64
C THR A 8 -7.18 13.75 -14.14
N LYS A 9 -8.05 12.82 -13.73
CA LYS A 9 -8.12 12.35 -12.36
C LYS A 9 -6.81 11.72 -11.89
N GLN A 10 -6.19 10.88 -12.71
CA GLN A 10 -4.92 10.24 -12.37
C GLN A 10 -3.78 11.27 -12.26
N ARG A 11 -3.74 12.27 -13.13
CA ARG A 11 -2.76 13.38 -13.02
C ARG A 11 -2.94 14.17 -11.73
N ILE A 12 -4.19 14.46 -11.33
CA ILE A 12 -4.49 15.14 -10.06
C ILE A 12 -3.98 14.31 -8.88
N LEU A 13 -4.26 12.99 -8.86
CA LEU A 13 -3.81 12.10 -7.80
C LEU A 13 -2.28 12.04 -7.72
N THR A 14 -1.59 11.91 -8.85
CA THR A 14 -0.12 11.88 -8.89
C THR A 14 0.48 13.16 -8.29
N ILE A 15 0.07 14.33 -8.77
CA ILE A 15 0.58 15.63 -8.28
C ILE A 15 0.21 15.85 -6.79
N ALA A 16 -1.02 15.51 -6.40
CA ALA A 16 -1.43 15.63 -5.00
C ALA A 16 -0.60 14.68 -4.09
N GLY A 17 -0.37 13.45 -4.52
CA GLY A 17 0.48 12.49 -3.79
C GLY A 17 1.90 13.01 -3.59
N GLU A 18 2.53 13.58 -4.63
CA GLU A 18 3.85 14.20 -4.55
C GLU A 18 3.88 15.39 -3.59
N LEU A 19 2.87 16.27 -3.63
CA LEU A 19 2.76 17.41 -2.72
C LEU A 19 2.54 16.96 -1.29
N PHE A 20 1.64 16.00 -1.04
CA PHE A 20 1.42 15.44 0.29
C PHE A 20 2.69 14.78 0.84
N ALA A 21 3.46 14.08 0.02
CA ALA A 21 4.73 13.48 0.43
C ALA A 21 5.81 14.54 0.74
N ARG A 22 5.84 15.69 0.02
CA ARG A 22 6.85 16.76 0.23
C ARG A 22 6.54 17.64 1.43
N GLN A 23 5.30 18.04 1.62
CA GLN A 23 4.91 19.09 2.60
C GLN A 23 3.80 18.68 3.57
N GLY A 24 3.42 17.40 3.56
CA GLY A 24 2.34 16.83 4.39
C GLY A 24 0.95 17.10 3.81
N TYR A 25 -0.01 16.27 4.22
CA TYR A 25 -1.41 16.45 3.84
C TYR A 25 -1.95 17.77 4.38
N THR A 26 -1.70 18.08 5.66
CA THR A 26 -2.18 19.29 6.31
C THR A 26 -1.59 20.55 5.66
N GLY A 27 -0.30 20.52 5.31
CA GLY A 27 0.42 21.64 4.70
C GLY A 27 0.09 21.92 3.23
N THR A 28 -0.63 21.02 2.55
CA THR A 28 -0.98 21.16 1.13
C THR A 28 -2.39 21.70 0.97
N THR A 29 -2.58 22.69 0.09
CA THR A 29 -3.89 23.25 -0.25
C THR A 29 -4.36 22.82 -1.64
N ILE A 30 -5.65 22.97 -1.92
CA ILE A 30 -6.21 22.73 -3.27
C ILE A 30 -5.60 23.72 -4.29
N ALA A 31 -5.26 24.94 -3.84
CA ALA A 31 -4.61 25.94 -4.69
C ALA A 31 -3.19 25.52 -5.09
N ASP A 32 -2.44 24.90 -4.19
CA ASP A 32 -1.09 24.37 -4.49
C ASP A 32 -1.16 23.28 -5.56
N ILE A 33 -2.11 22.35 -5.41
CA ILE A 33 -2.33 21.27 -6.39
C ILE A 33 -2.74 21.84 -7.76
N ALA A 34 -3.65 22.82 -7.78
CA ALA A 34 -4.08 23.48 -9.01
C ALA A 34 -2.93 24.22 -9.71
N SER A 35 -2.11 24.91 -8.95
CA SER A 35 -0.92 25.63 -9.43
C SER A 35 0.09 24.68 -10.06
N GLU A 36 0.41 23.58 -9.39
CA GLU A 36 1.38 22.58 -9.88
C GLU A 36 0.86 21.86 -11.16
N LEU A 37 -0.45 21.69 -11.28
CA LEU A 37 -1.09 21.14 -12.48
C LEU A 37 -1.22 22.13 -13.64
N GLY A 38 -1.00 23.43 -13.40
CA GLY A 38 -1.24 24.48 -14.38
C GLY A 38 -2.73 24.66 -14.70
N THR A 39 -3.61 24.50 -13.71
CA THR A 39 -5.08 24.59 -13.85
C THR A 39 -5.71 25.49 -12.79
N THR A 40 -7.04 25.56 -12.75
CA THR A 40 -7.78 26.35 -11.77
C THR A 40 -8.31 25.46 -10.64
N THR A 41 -8.52 26.04 -9.44
CA THR A 41 -9.19 25.34 -8.33
C THR A 41 -10.60 24.88 -8.70
N ALA A 42 -11.32 25.64 -9.53
CA ALA A 42 -12.64 25.26 -10.02
C ALA A 42 -12.60 23.98 -10.87
N ALA A 43 -11.60 23.84 -11.75
CA ALA A 43 -11.40 22.62 -12.53
C ALA A 43 -11.05 21.42 -11.65
N LEU A 44 -10.28 21.61 -10.57
CA LEU A 44 -10.01 20.57 -9.57
C LEU A 44 -11.27 20.11 -8.85
N TYR A 45 -12.10 21.05 -8.39
CA TYR A 45 -13.36 20.74 -7.71
C TYR A 45 -14.36 19.98 -8.59
N TYR A 46 -14.29 20.13 -9.91
CA TYR A 46 -15.08 19.32 -10.85
C TYR A 46 -14.74 17.82 -10.74
N HIS A 47 -13.46 17.48 -10.52
CA HIS A 47 -12.99 16.11 -10.42
C HIS A 47 -13.05 15.55 -9.00
N PHE A 48 -12.73 16.38 -8.01
CA PHE A 48 -12.68 16.01 -6.58
C PHE A 48 -13.31 17.11 -5.74
N PRO A 49 -14.41 16.84 -5.02
CA PRO A 49 -15.17 17.87 -4.29
C PRO A 49 -14.43 18.42 -3.07
N SER A 50 -13.30 17.79 -2.65
CA SER A 50 -12.51 18.23 -1.50
C SER A 50 -11.10 17.65 -1.54
N LYS A 51 -10.20 18.20 -0.72
CA LYS A 51 -8.86 17.61 -0.49
C LYS A 51 -8.96 16.20 0.10
N ALA A 52 -9.94 15.95 0.98
CA ALA A 52 -10.20 14.63 1.52
C ALA A 52 -10.63 13.63 0.44
N ALA A 53 -11.40 14.06 -0.57
CA ALA A 53 -11.75 13.20 -1.71
C ALA A 53 -10.53 12.85 -2.58
N ILE A 54 -9.55 13.74 -2.70
CA ILE A 54 -8.27 13.44 -3.37
C ILE A 54 -7.48 12.40 -2.57
N LEU A 55 -7.38 12.57 -1.24
CA LEU A 55 -6.76 11.58 -0.37
C LEU A 55 -7.47 10.22 -0.48
N GLY A 56 -8.81 10.20 -0.45
CA GLY A 56 -9.59 8.98 -0.69
C GLY A 56 -9.29 8.31 -2.03
N GLY A 57 -9.05 9.09 -3.08
CA GLY A 57 -8.62 8.58 -4.38
C GLY A 57 -7.23 7.92 -4.33
N LEU A 58 -6.29 8.50 -3.59
CA LEU A 58 -4.97 7.90 -3.36
C LEU A 58 -5.04 6.62 -2.51
N LEU A 59 -6.02 6.54 -1.61
CA LEU A 59 -6.25 5.39 -0.75
C LEU A 59 -6.95 4.22 -1.46
N ALA A 60 -7.57 4.44 -2.62
CA ALA A 60 -8.41 3.43 -3.27
C ALA A 60 -7.67 2.12 -3.58
N GLY A 61 -6.46 2.20 -4.12
CA GLY A 61 -5.59 1.03 -4.37
C GLY A 61 -5.20 0.31 -3.08
N PRO A 62 -4.57 1.00 -2.12
CA PRO A 62 -4.23 0.44 -0.81
C PRO A 62 -5.41 -0.19 -0.08
N LEU A 63 -6.58 0.45 -0.05
CA LEU A 63 -7.78 -0.10 0.59
C LEU A 63 -8.29 -1.37 -0.12
N ALA A 64 -8.23 -1.40 -1.45
CA ALA A 64 -8.58 -2.60 -2.21
C ALA A 64 -7.61 -3.76 -1.93
N ALA A 65 -6.31 -3.50 -1.88
CA ALA A 65 -5.30 -4.51 -1.52
C ALA A 65 -5.47 -5.00 -0.08
N TYR A 66 -5.73 -4.10 0.85
CA TYR A 66 -6.04 -4.41 2.23
C TYR A 66 -7.29 -5.31 2.35
N THR A 67 -8.38 -4.97 1.63
CA THR A 67 -9.62 -5.76 1.61
C THR A 67 -9.39 -7.15 1.05
N ARG A 68 -8.57 -7.30 0.00
CA ARG A 68 -8.18 -8.62 -0.53
C ARG A 68 -7.45 -9.46 0.51
N LEU A 69 -6.48 -8.85 1.23
CA LEU A 69 -5.75 -9.54 2.30
C LEU A 69 -6.69 -10.00 3.41
N LEU A 70 -7.63 -9.13 3.85
CA LEU A 70 -8.64 -9.51 4.84
C LEU A 70 -9.49 -10.67 4.36
N GLY A 71 -9.98 -10.63 3.13
CA GLY A 71 -10.76 -11.74 2.55
C GLY A 71 -9.98 -13.06 2.53
N SER A 72 -8.69 -13.01 2.22
CA SER A 72 -7.80 -14.17 2.28
C SER A 72 -7.66 -14.73 3.69
N LEU A 73 -7.46 -13.87 4.69
CA LEU A 73 -7.36 -14.26 6.10
C LEU A 73 -8.69 -14.83 6.63
N ASP A 74 -9.80 -14.17 6.33
CA ASP A 74 -11.12 -14.54 6.86
C ASP A 74 -11.68 -15.82 6.21
N SER A 75 -11.27 -16.16 4.99
CA SER A 75 -11.66 -17.40 4.33
C SER A 75 -11.11 -18.64 5.03
N GLY A 76 -9.98 -18.54 5.71
CA GLY A 76 -9.25 -19.66 6.31
C GLY A 76 -8.74 -20.69 5.31
N GLN A 77 -8.86 -20.41 3.98
CA GLN A 77 -8.48 -21.32 2.89
C GLN A 77 -7.26 -20.84 2.10
N ALA A 78 -6.81 -19.59 2.37
CA ALA A 78 -5.66 -19.03 1.67
C ALA A 78 -4.38 -19.81 1.99
N THR A 79 -3.64 -20.15 0.95
CA THR A 79 -2.32 -20.75 1.12
C THR A 79 -1.30 -19.72 1.65
N PRO A 80 -0.18 -20.17 2.22
CA PRO A 80 0.91 -19.24 2.58
C PRO A 80 1.40 -18.39 1.40
N GLU A 81 1.38 -18.95 0.19
CA GLU A 81 1.74 -18.26 -1.05
C GLU A 81 0.75 -17.13 -1.37
N ASP A 82 -0.56 -17.38 -1.23
CA ASP A 82 -1.61 -16.37 -1.41
C ASP A 82 -1.47 -15.23 -0.41
N LEU A 83 -1.22 -15.55 0.87
CA LEU A 83 -1.06 -14.55 1.93
C LEU A 83 0.18 -13.68 1.71
N LEU A 84 1.32 -14.28 1.40
CA LEU A 84 2.55 -13.54 1.12
C LEU A 84 2.43 -12.71 -0.16
N GLY A 85 1.77 -13.25 -1.19
CA GLY A 85 1.43 -12.51 -2.40
C GLY A 85 0.56 -11.27 -2.12
N ALA A 86 -0.49 -11.42 -1.31
CA ALA A 86 -1.36 -10.32 -0.92
C ALA A 86 -0.61 -9.24 -0.10
N ILE A 87 0.35 -9.64 0.74
CA ILE A 87 1.23 -8.70 1.49
C ILE A 87 2.14 -7.93 0.53
N ILE A 88 2.73 -8.60 -0.46
CA ILE A 88 3.55 -7.96 -1.50
C ILE A 88 2.71 -6.91 -2.24
N ASP A 89 1.52 -7.28 -2.69
CA ASP A 89 0.61 -6.39 -3.41
C ASP A 89 0.18 -5.19 -2.55
N LEU A 90 -0.12 -5.42 -1.27
CA LEU A 90 -0.42 -4.35 -0.32
C LEU A 90 0.77 -3.38 -0.15
N CYS A 91 2.00 -3.88 -0.08
CA CYS A 91 3.20 -3.04 0.01
C CYS A 91 3.40 -2.18 -1.25
N VAL A 92 3.12 -2.74 -2.43
CA VAL A 92 3.20 -2.00 -3.71
C VAL A 92 2.18 -0.87 -3.74
N GLU A 93 0.91 -1.18 -3.46
CA GLU A 93 -0.19 -0.22 -3.48
C GLU A 93 -0.05 0.87 -2.40
N SER A 94 0.53 0.53 -1.23
CA SER A 94 0.68 1.46 -0.10
C SER A 94 1.94 2.32 -0.17
N ARG A 95 2.78 2.17 -1.19
CA ARG A 95 4.10 2.83 -1.25
C ARG A 95 4.03 4.35 -1.13
N GLU A 96 3.13 4.98 -1.89
CA GLU A 96 2.99 6.44 -1.91
C GLU A 96 2.45 6.94 -0.57
N LEU A 97 1.57 6.17 0.05
CA LEU A 97 1.01 6.49 1.36
C LEU A 97 2.07 6.47 2.47
N ALA A 98 2.99 5.51 2.46
CA ALA A 98 4.02 5.41 3.49
C ALA A 98 4.80 6.73 3.64
N SER A 99 5.12 7.39 2.53
CA SER A 99 5.83 8.67 2.54
C SER A 99 4.99 9.85 3.06
N ILE A 100 3.67 9.79 2.90
CA ILE A 100 2.72 10.79 3.42
C ILE A 100 2.56 10.59 4.92
N LEU A 101 2.38 9.35 5.36
CA LEU A 101 2.14 8.97 6.75
C LEU A 101 3.33 9.23 7.67
N ASP A 102 4.54 9.01 7.17
CA ASP A 102 5.78 9.30 7.92
C ASP A 102 5.91 10.79 8.30
N ARG A 103 5.23 11.68 7.57
CA ARG A 103 5.34 13.13 7.73
C ARG A 103 4.12 13.79 8.34
N ASP A 104 2.97 13.14 8.30
CA ASP A 104 1.71 13.75 8.76
C ASP A 104 0.89 12.76 9.61
N PRO A 105 1.08 12.78 10.96
CA PRO A 105 0.32 11.95 11.87
C PRO A 105 -1.21 12.15 11.79
N ALA A 106 -1.68 13.34 11.35
CA ALA A 106 -3.10 13.59 11.19
C ALA A 106 -3.67 12.81 9.98
N ALA A 107 -2.89 12.65 8.92
CA ALA A 107 -3.27 11.80 7.79
C ALA A 107 -3.36 10.33 8.22
N LEU A 108 -2.46 9.87 9.09
CA LEU A 108 -2.50 8.51 9.64
C LEU A 108 -3.79 8.25 10.42
N ALA A 109 -4.18 9.16 11.32
CA ALA A 109 -5.41 9.02 12.10
C ALA A 109 -6.66 8.94 11.19
N MET A 110 -6.73 9.76 10.15
CA MET A 110 -7.84 9.72 9.17
C MET A 110 -7.91 8.40 8.40
N ILE A 111 -6.79 7.74 8.18
CA ILE A 111 -6.73 6.45 7.48
C ILE A 111 -7.10 5.32 8.42
N ASP A 112 -6.57 5.29 9.64
CA ASP A 112 -6.88 4.28 10.65
C ASP A 112 -8.39 4.21 10.97
N GLU A 113 -9.09 5.36 10.98
CA GLU A 113 -10.54 5.41 11.15
C GLU A 113 -11.31 4.71 10.02
N GLN A 114 -10.71 4.55 8.84
CA GLN A 114 -11.33 3.89 7.68
C GLN A 114 -11.00 2.40 7.59
N LEU A 115 -10.05 1.90 8.39
CA LEU A 115 -9.62 0.51 8.35
C LEU A 115 -10.45 -0.35 9.31
N PRO A 116 -10.99 -1.50 8.86
CA PRO A 116 -11.75 -2.42 9.72
C PRO A 116 -10.92 -3.07 10.82
N ARG A 117 -9.60 -3.17 10.62
CA ARG A 117 -8.63 -3.75 11.56
C ARG A 117 -7.33 -2.96 11.51
N SER A 118 -6.67 -2.83 12.65
CA SER A 118 -5.36 -2.17 12.73
C SER A 118 -4.26 -2.95 12.00
N SER A 119 -3.20 -2.26 11.62
CA SER A 119 -2.00 -2.89 11.03
C SER A 119 -1.38 -3.94 11.95
N ALA A 120 -1.45 -3.75 13.28
CA ALA A 120 -0.95 -4.72 14.27
C ALA A 120 -1.80 -6.00 14.28
N GLU A 121 -3.14 -5.88 14.24
CA GLU A 121 -4.05 -7.03 14.18
C GLU A 121 -3.85 -7.83 12.91
N ILE A 122 -3.74 -7.15 11.74
CA ILE A 122 -3.46 -7.82 10.45
C ILE A 122 -2.12 -8.55 10.50
N THR A 123 -1.09 -7.93 11.06
CA THR A 123 0.23 -8.57 11.19
C THR A 123 0.13 -9.83 12.05
N ALA A 124 -0.53 -9.75 13.20
CA ALA A 124 -0.68 -10.89 14.10
C ALA A 124 -1.48 -12.04 13.44
N GLN A 125 -2.58 -11.73 12.76
CA GLN A 125 -3.40 -12.72 12.05
C GLN A 125 -2.64 -13.36 10.88
N THR A 126 -1.89 -12.56 10.11
CA THR A 126 -1.05 -13.07 9.02
C THR A 126 0.01 -14.03 9.54
N VAL A 127 0.71 -13.64 10.61
CA VAL A 127 1.71 -14.52 11.25
C VAL A 127 1.08 -15.81 11.75
N ALA A 128 -0.09 -15.75 12.41
CA ALA A 128 -0.79 -16.94 12.88
C ALA A 128 -1.20 -17.86 11.71
N ALA A 129 -1.72 -17.30 10.63
CA ALA A 129 -2.11 -18.07 9.43
C ALA A 129 -0.90 -18.71 8.74
N LEU A 130 0.23 -17.99 8.62
CA LEU A 130 1.47 -18.51 8.04
C LEU A 130 2.12 -19.60 8.91
N ALA A 131 2.02 -19.49 10.23
CA ALA A 131 2.59 -20.46 11.16
C ALA A 131 1.79 -21.78 11.25
N GLY A 132 0.53 -21.75 10.79
CA GLY A 132 -0.37 -22.91 10.80
C GLY A 132 -1.00 -23.22 12.16
N PRO A 133 -1.77 -24.31 12.24
CA PRO A 133 -2.46 -24.68 13.47
C PRO A 133 -1.46 -25.19 14.53
N ALA A 134 -1.65 -24.74 15.78
CA ALA A 134 -0.82 -25.10 16.95
C ALA A 134 0.71 -24.93 16.70
N PRO A 135 1.16 -23.71 16.33
CA PRO A 135 2.54 -23.48 15.92
C PRO A 135 3.48 -23.60 17.13
N ASP A 136 4.64 -24.21 16.92
CA ASP A 136 5.75 -24.13 17.84
C ASP A 136 6.49 -22.77 17.71
N ARG A 137 7.45 -22.51 18.62
CA ARG A 137 8.24 -21.28 18.57
C ARG A 137 9.00 -21.10 17.26
N ALA A 138 9.49 -22.18 16.67
CA ALA A 138 10.25 -22.13 15.42
C ALA A 138 9.33 -21.75 14.25
N ALA A 139 8.11 -22.31 14.17
CA ALA A 139 7.10 -21.93 13.18
C ALA A 139 6.73 -20.45 13.27
N LEU A 140 6.54 -19.92 14.48
CA LEU A 140 6.27 -18.49 14.68
C LEU A 140 7.45 -17.62 14.23
N ILE A 141 8.68 -18.02 14.49
CA ILE A 141 9.88 -17.28 14.04
C ILE A 141 9.93 -17.29 12.50
N ARG A 142 9.73 -18.44 11.85
CA ARG A 142 9.73 -18.54 10.38
C ARG A 142 8.62 -17.72 9.75
N ALA A 143 7.40 -17.73 10.31
CA ALA A 143 6.29 -16.93 9.83
C ALA A 143 6.58 -15.43 9.92
N ASN A 144 7.14 -14.95 11.04
CA ASN A 144 7.57 -13.56 11.19
C ASN A 144 8.70 -13.20 10.22
N ALA A 145 9.68 -14.10 10.03
CA ALA A 145 10.77 -13.88 9.08
C ALA A 145 10.25 -13.80 7.63
N ALA A 146 9.36 -14.70 7.22
CA ALA A 146 8.76 -14.69 5.89
C ALA A 146 7.99 -13.39 5.63
N LEU A 147 7.18 -12.95 6.60
CA LEU A 147 6.44 -11.68 6.51
C LEU A 147 7.39 -10.47 6.42
N ALA A 148 8.43 -10.42 7.26
CA ALA A 148 9.42 -9.36 7.24
C ALA A 148 10.19 -9.32 5.91
N VAL A 149 10.59 -10.48 5.39
CA VAL A 149 11.26 -10.63 4.09
C VAL A 149 10.34 -10.15 2.97
N ALA A 150 9.08 -10.58 2.93
CA ALA A 150 8.12 -10.15 1.92
C ALA A 150 8.02 -8.62 1.87
N LYS A 151 7.83 -7.96 3.02
CA LYS A 151 7.75 -6.49 3.12
C LYS A 151 9.06 -5.81 2.70
N ALA A 152 10.19 -6.21 3.29
CA ALA A 152 11.47 -5.54 3.07
C ALA A 152 12.01 -5.74 1.64
N ALA A 153 11.90 -6.96 1.11
CA ALA A 153 12.34 -7.27 -0.25
C ALA A 153 11.49 -6.56 -1.31
N THR A 154 10.16 -6.47 -1.11
CA THR A 154 9.28 -5.69 -1.99
C THR A 154 9.74 -4.23 -2.07
N LEU A 155 9.94 -3.57 -0.93
CA LEU A 155 10.38 -2.18 -0.89
C LEU A 155 11.77 -1.99 -1.51
N ALA A 156 12.68 -2.98 -1.32
CA ALA A 156 14.01 -2.96 -1.93
C ALA A 156 13.92 -3.11 -3.46
N ALA A 157 13.17 -4.08 -3.97
CA ALA A 157 12.97 -4.31 -5.40
C ALA A 157 12.35 -3.08 -6.08
N MET A 158 11.34 -2.47 -5.45
CA MET A 158 10.73 -1.23 -5.96
C MET A 158 11.73 -0.07 -6.04
N ARG A 159 12.64 0.08 -5.05
CA ARG A 159 13.70 1.10 -5.11
C ARG A 159 14.66 0.86 -6.28
N LEU A 160 15.03 -0.39 -6.54
CA LEU A 160 15.88 -0.77 -7.68
C LEU A 160 15.15 -0.59 -9.03
N GLY A 161 13.87 -0.86 -9.08
CA GLY A 161 13.00 -0.74 -10.27
C GLY A 161 12.43 0.67 -10.52
N GLY A 162 13.04 1.72 -9.94
CA GLY A 162 12.56 3.10 -10.16
C GLY A 162 11.16 3.36 -9.65
N GLY A 163 10.74 2.62 -8.63
CA GLY A 163 9.45 2.75 -7.97
C GLY A 163 8.38 1.76 -8.46
N LYS A 164 8.73 0.83 -9.32
CA LYS A 164 7.85 -0.23 -9.80
C LYS A 164 8.36 -1.60 -9.34
N LEU A 165 7.44 -2.53 -9.17
CA LEU A 165 7.75 -3.93 -8.95
C LEU A 165 7.39 -4.68 -10.24
N GLU A 166 8.41 -5.11 -10.98
CA GLU A 166 8.22 -5.90 -12.19
C GLU A 166 7.77 -7.34 -11.82
N ALA A 167 7.10 -8.03 -12.76
CA ALA A 167 6.56 -9.36 -12.50
C ALA A 167 7.63 -10.39 -12.09
N ALA A 168 8.83 -10.28 -12.67
CA ALA A 168 9.96 -11.14 -12.33
C ALA A 168 10.46 -10.89 -10.91
N ASP A 169 10.58 -9.61 -10.50
CA ASP A 169 10.97 -9.24 -9.14
C ASP A 169 9.92 -9.67 -8.11
N ARG A 170 8.63 -9.53 -8.43
CA ARG A 170 7.54 -10.01 -7.59
C ARG A 170 7.63 -11.52 -7.35
N ALA A 171 7.89 -12.29 -8.40
CA ALA A 171 8.04 -13.75 -8.30
C ALA A 171 9.25 -14.12 -7.43
N GLU A 172 10.38 -13.43 -7.59
CA GLU A 172 11.59 -13.68 -6.78
C GLU A 172 11.38 -13.30 -5.32
N VAL A 173 10.77 -12.16 -5.03
CA VAL A 173 10.42 -11.75 -3.65
C VAL A 173 9.54 -12.80 -2.98
N LEU A 174 8.51 -13.28 -3.68
CA LEU A 174 7.62 -14.33 -3.17
C LEU A 174 8.39 -15.64 -2.90
N ALA A 175 9.26 -16.05 -3.82
CA ALA A 175 10.08 -17.24 -3.65
C ALA A 175 11.04 -17.14 -2.44
N ILE A 176 11.66 -15.97 -2.22
CA ILE A 176 12.52 -15.72 -1.06
C ILE A 176 11.71 -15.80 0.24
N ALA A 177 10.54 -15.16 0.30
CA ALA A 177 9.67 -15.19 1.47
C ALA A 177 9.17 -16.63 1.77
N MET A 178 8.81 -17.39 0.75
CA MET A 178 8.42 -18.80 0.89
C MET A 178 9.59 -19.68 1.37
N ARG A 179 10.83 -19.43 0.94
CA ARG A 179 12.00 -20.12 1.50
C ARG A 179 12.18 -19.82 2.98
N ALA A 180 12.05 -18.54 3.39
CA ALA A 180 12.15 -18.16 4.80
C ALA A 180 11.04 -18.81 5.67
N LEU A 181 9.88 -19.11 5.12
CA LEU A 181 8.81 -19.80 5.82
C LEU A 181 9.08 -21.30 6.01
N LYS A 182 9.72 -21.93 5.03
CA LYS A 182 9.98 -23.39 5.07
C LYS A 182 11.20 -23.74 5.91
N GLY A 183 12.16 -22.85 6.05
CA GLY A 183 13.43 -23.05 6.77
C GLY A 183 14.53 -23.54 5.84
#